data_1b737bf97b49e9f6621f8fe4f77ae308
#
_entry.id   1b737bf97b49e9f6621f8fe4f77ae308
#
_cell.length_a   1.000
_cell.length_b   1.000
_cell.length_c   1.000
_cell.angle_alpha   90.00
_cell.angle_beta   90.00
_cell.angle_gamma   90.00
#
_symmetry.space_group_name_H-M   'P 1'
#
loop_
_entity.id
_entity.type
_entity.pdbx_description
1 polymer ?
#
loop_
_entity_poly.entity_id
_entity_poly.type
_entity_poly.pdbx_seq_one_letter_code
_entity_poly.pdbx_strand_id
1 'polypeptide(L)'
;MIMTAFKKILRIVVLQLSAIALSNVLGAQNNNSKEFATGQMDNAFLECSYKYRYLKDTLDKDKVTNDEMLLLIGRNATSYISKLEMVRDSVFKALSKSNMDVNAKVAAISKYKTGTQSYMYTQGDNLCEVTKVGVDNISYIEKIPDFNWIVVQDSVKNIAGYECNMATCSFRGRDYIAWFAPDVPVNAGPWKFRGLPGLILKVADRQGHYSWELDGIQECRKPIEFTNKKYVKTSFEKFIKTYNRYIEDPGGYITASGGATVKVIDASTGRELTPAEIRKSKITVNVNDASVSSSRGYDPIEKIIE
;
A
#
# COMPACT_ATOMS: atom_id res chain seq x y z
N MET A 1 -10.87 -68.57 -10.49
CA MET A 1 -11.77 -67.56 -9.88
C MET A 1 -11.12 -66.69 -8.82
N ILE A 2 -10.06 -67.11 -8.15
CA ILE A 2 -9.34 -66.35 -7.09
C ILE A 2 -8.39 -65.27 -7.67
N MET A 3 -7.75 -65.57 -8.83
CA MET A 3 -6.82 -64.64 -9.47
C MET A 3 -7.43 -63.36 -10.07
N THR A 4 -8.72 -63.41 -10.42
CA THR A 4 -9.45 -62.24 -10.98
C THR A 4 -9.90 -61.28 -9.88
N ALA A 5 -10.17 -61.75 -8.69
CA ALA A 5 -10.51 -60.92 -7.52
C ALA A 5 -9.31 -60.12 -7.02
N PHE A 6 -8.10 -60.73 -7.03
CA PHE A 6 -6.88 -60.03 -6.60
C PHE A 6 -6.47 -58.87 -7.51
N LYS A 7 -6.68 -59.00 -8.85
CA LYS A 7 -6.42 -57.92 -9.80
C LYS A 7 -7.43 -56.76 -9.69
N LYS A 8 -8.67 -57.04 -9.27
CA LYS A 8 -9.68 -56.01 -9.02
C LYS A 8 -9.42 -55.21 -7.75
N ILE A 9 -9.00 -55.88 -6.69
CA ILE A 9 -8.64 -55.24 -5.41
C ILE A 9 -7.38 -54.40 -5.58
N LEU A 10 -6.38 -54.85 -6.32
CA LEU A 10 -5.16 -54.10 -6.59
C LEU A 10 -5.44 -52.84 -7.44
N ARG A 11 -6.38 -52.88 -8.40
CA ARG A 11 -6.78 -51.72 -9.17
C ARG A 11 -7.54 -50.66 -8.33
N ILE A 12 -8.34 -51.10 -7.37
CA ILE A 12 -9.06 -50.20 -6.46
C ILE A 12 -8.09 -49.54 -5.48
N VAL A 13 -7.12 -50.25 -4.97
CA VAL A 13 -6.08 -49.69 -4.06
C VAL A 13 -5.16 -48.70 -4.80
N VAL A 14 -4.80 -48.95 -6.06
CA VAL A 14 -4.00 -48.02 -6.87
C VAL A 14 -4.82 -46.75 -7.23
N LEU A 15 -6.11 -46.86 -7.49
CA LEU A 15 -6.98 -45.73 -7.74
C LEU A 15 -7.24 -44.88 -6.48
N GLN A 16 -7.33 -45.50 -5.31
CA GLN A 16 -7.44 -44.81 -4.04
C GLN A 16 -6.12 -44.09 -3.63
N LEU A 17 -4.97 -44.75 -3.87
CA LEU A 17 -3.67 -44.12 -3.62
C LEU A 17 -3.41 -42.96 -4.58
N SER A 18 -3.85 -43.01 -5.84
CA SER A 18 -3.74 -41.89 -6.78
C SER A 18 -4.70 -40.74 -6.42
N ALA A 19 -5.89 -41.02 -5.89
CA ALA A 19 -6.83 -40.00 -5.44
C ALA A 19 -6.33 -39.30 -4.16
N ILE A 20 -5.71 -40.05 -3.24
CA ILE A 20 -5.12 -39.47 -2.02
C ILE A 20 -3.83 -38.66 -2.37
N ALA A 21 -3.04 -39.11 -3.34
CA ALA A 21 -1.88 -38.36 -3.81
C ALA A 21 -2.31 -37.06 -4.55
N LEU A 22 -3.40 -37.10 -5.33
CA LEU A 22 -3.93 -35.91 -5.99
C LEU A 22 -4.58 -34.93 -5.01
N SER A 23 -5.26 -35.42 -3.97
CA SER A 23 -5.82 -34.55 -2.93
C SER A 23 -4.74 -33.88 -2.08
N ASN A 24 -3.62 -34.57 -1.84
CA ASN A 24 -2.47 -33.97 -1.14
C ASN A 24 -1.69 -32.97 -2.00
N VAL A 25 -1.67 -33.14 -3.33
CA VAL A 25 -1.05 -32.15 -4.25
C VAL A 25 -1.96 -30.95 -4.46
N LEU A 26 -3.28 -31.09 -4.45
CA LEU A 26 -4.21 -29.98 -4.50
C LEU A 26 -4.37 -29.27 -3.14
N GLY A 27 -4.08 -29.96 -2.02
CA GLY A 27 -4.06 -29.36 -0.68
C GLY A 27 -2.78 -28.60 -0.35
N ALA A 28 -1.69 -28.82 -1.09
CA ALA A 28 -0.39 -28.16 -0.87
C ALA A 28 -0.28 -26.79 -1.56
N GLN A 29 -1.30 -26.33 -2.27
CA GLN A 29 -1.38 -24.94 -2.79
C GLN A 29 -2.25 -24.02 -1.92
N ASN A 30 -2.59 -24.40 -0.72
CA ASN A 30 -2.99 -23.45 0.29
C ASN A 30 -1.75 -22.66 0.73
N ASN A 31 -1.44 -21.59 0.00
CA ASN A 31 -0.64 -20.49 0.50
C ASN A 31 -1.28 -20.04 1.82
N ASN A 32 -0.79 -20.58 2.94
CA ASN A 32 -1.04 -20.07 4.29
C ASN A 32 -0.38 -18.68 4.42
N SER A 33 -0.81 -17.70 3.65
CA SER A 33 -0.66 -16.31 4.04
C SER A 33 -1.52 -16.18 5.30
N LYS A 34 -0.92 -16.21 6.48
CA LYS A 34 -1.62 -15.92 7.73
C LYS A 34 -2.36 -14.61 7.51
N GLU A 35 -3.68 -14.68 7.56
CA GLU A 35 -4.53 -13.51 7.40
C GLU A 35 -4.21 -12.54 8.55
N PHE A 36 -4.06 -11.26 8.24
CA PHE A 36 -3.90 -10.24 9.28
C PHE A 36 -5.19 -10.19 10.10
N ALA A 37 -5.09 -10.62 11.36
CA ALA A 37 -6.23 -10.63 12.27
C ALA A 37 -6.52 -9.19 12.74
N THR A 38 -7.81 -8.85 12.79
CA THR A 38 -8.26 -7.58 13.36
C THR A 38 -7.88 -7.49 14.84
N GLY A 39 -7.39 -6.34 15.25
CA GLY A 39 -7.02 -6.07 16.63
C GLY A 39 -5.56 -5.72 16.78
N GLN A 40 -5.08 -5.83 18.01
CA GLN A 40 -3.70 -5.51 18.34
C GLN A 40 -2.76 -6.60 17.82
N MET A 41 -1.78 -6.18 17.00
CA MET A 41 -0.76 -7.05 16.42
C MET A 41 0.50 -7.11 17.28
N ASP A 42 0.91 -5.96 17.85
CA ASP A 42 2.13 -5.81 18.66
C ASP A 42 2.06 -4.51 19.49
N ASN A 43 3.12 -4.25 20.26
CA ASN A 43 3.39 -2.96 20.87
C ASN A 43 4.64 -2.36 20.25
N ALA A 44 4.52 -1.16 19.70
CA ALA A 44 5.66 -0.42 19.20
C ALA A 44 6.56 0.03 20.34
N PHE A 45 7.85 -0.14 20.15
CA PHE A 45 8.90 0.41 21.03
C PHE A 45 9.58 1.63 20.40
N LEU A 46 9.43 1.82 19.09
CA LEU A 46 10.00 2.93 18.35
C LEU A 46 8.97 3.54 17.41
N GLU A 47 8.95 4.87 17.37
CA GLU A 47 8.14 5.66 16.45
C GLU A 47 9.05 6.54 15.61
N CYS A 48 8.90 6.48 14.29
CA CYS A 48 9.65 7.27 13.34
C CYS A 48 8.69 8.08 12.49
N SER A 49 8.90 9.38 12.37
CA SER A 49 8.18 10.23 11.43
C SER A 49 9.05 10.52 10.21
N TYR A 50 8.43 10.47 9.03
CA TYR A 50 9.10 10.71 7.75
C TYR A 50 8.38 11.79 6.97
N LYS A 51 9.12 12.74 6.43
CA LYS A 51 8.65 13.60 5.36
C LYS A 51 8.61 12.78 4.08
N TYR A 52 7.41 12.60 3.55
CA TYR A 52 7.17 11.92 2.28
C TYR A 52 6.86 12.95 1.22
N ARG A 53 7.59 12.90 0.12
CA ARG A 53 7.40 13.76 -1.04
C ARG A 53 7.25 12.89 -2.28
N TYR A 54 6.22 13.17 -3.08
CA TYR A 54 6.08 12.52 -4.37
C TYR A 54 5.56 13.48 -5.44
N LEU A 55 5.95 13.21 -6.68
CA LEU A 55 5.53 13.95 -7.84
C LEU A 55 4.26 13.31 -8.40
N LYS A 56 3.15 14.01 -8.29
CA LYS A 56 1.83 13.52 -8.74
C LYS A 56 1.73 13.40 -10.26
N ASP A 57 2.44 14.28 -10.98
CA ASP A 57 2.44 14.36 -12.43
C ASP A 57 3.86 14.69 -12.93
N THR A 58 4.49 13.75 -13.59
CA THR A 58 5.86 13.92 -14.10
C THR A 58 5.96 14.96 -15.22
N LEU A 59 4.82 15.32 -15.83
CA LEU A 59 4.74 16.39 -16.84
C LEU A 59 4.60 17.78 -16.21
N ASP A 60 4.27 17.84 -14.91
CA ASP A 60 4.14 19.08 -14.15
C ASP A 60 4.93 18.94 -12.84
N LYS A 61 6.20 19.31 -12.90
CA LYS A 61 7.15 19.17 -11.79
C LYS A 61 6.81 20.02 -10.58
N ASP A 62 5.92 20.99 -10.72
CA ASP A 62 5.46 21.84 -9.63
C ASP A 62 4.34 21.16 -8.80
N LYS A 63 3.72 20.11 -9.34
CA LYS A 63 2.71 19.30 -8.66
C LYS A 63 3.31 18.29 -7.67
N VAL A 64 4.04 18.80 -6.71
CA VAL A 64 4.60 18.02 -5.63
C VAL A 64 3.56 17.84 -4.53
N THR A 65 3.39 16.60 -4.07
CA THR A 65 2.62 16.29 -2.87
C THR A 65 3.58 15.98 -1.73
N ASN A 66 3.32 16.60 -0.58
CA ASN A 66 4.04 16.34 0.66
C ASN A 66 3.08 15.77 1.69
N ASP A 67 3.55 14.78 2.44
CA ASP A 67 2.82 14.19 3.55
C ASP A 67 3.80 13.85 4.69
N GLU A 68 3.29 13.71 5.89
CA GLU A 68 4.05 13.24 7.04
C GLU A 68 3.57 11.84 7.40
N MET A 69 4.49 10.88 7.27
CA MET A 69 4.20 9.47 7.48
C MET A 69 4.75 9.02 8.83
N LEU A 70 4.00 8.18 9.50
CA LEU A 70 4.37 7.59 10.77
C LEU A 70 4.65 6.10 10.60
N LEU A 71 5.83 5.67 11.03
CA LEU A 71 6.24 4.27 11.14
C LEU A 71 6.29 3.89 12.61
N LEU A 72 5.46 2.95 13.03
CA LEU A 72 5.54 2.29 14.33
C LEU A 72 6.27 0.96 14.18
N ILE A 73 7.28 0.73 15.01
CA ILE A 73 8.11 -0.47 14.97
C ILE A 73 7.93 -1.24 16.27
N GLY A 74 7.36 -2.42 16.19
CA GLY A 74 7.28 -3.43 17.24
C GLY A 74 8.30 -4.54 17.03
N ARG A 75 8.27 -5.56 17.89
CA ARG A 75 9.18 -6.72 17.78
C ARG A 75 8.82 -7.64 16.61
N ASN A 76 7.53 -7.82 16.34
CA ASN A 76 7.01 -8.76 15.34
C ASN A 76 6.19 -8.08 14.24
N ALA A 77 5.80 -6.81 14.45
CA ALA A 77 4.96 -6.10 13.51
C ALA A 77 5.40 -4.64 13.36
N THR A 78 5.06 -4.06 12.20
CA THR A 78 5.18 -2.62 11.95
C THR A 78 3.87 -2.10 11.38
N SER A 79 3.63 -0.78 11.55
CA SER A 79 2.60 -0.08 10.79
C SER A 79 3.16 1.22 10.22
N TYR A 80 2.77 1.54 8.98
CA TYR A 80 3.18 2.76 8.29
C TYR A 80 1.93 3.45 7.72
N ILE A 81 1.68 4.69 8.14
CA ILE A 81 0.44 5.43 7.87
C ILE A 81 0.69 6.93 7.83
N SER A 82 -0.10 7.66 7.03
CA SER A 82 -0.12 9.12 7.06
C SER A 82 -0.65 9.67 8.40
N LYS A 83 0.04 10.66 8.97
CA LYS A 83 -0.46 11.37 10.16
C LYS A 83 -1.80 12.06 9.91
N LEU A 84 -2.02 12.60 8.72
CA LEU A 84 -3.29 13.21 8.34
C LEU A 84 -4.43 12.19 8.36
N GLU A 85 -4.20 10.99 7.82
CA GLU A 85 -5.20 9.92 7.85
C GLU A 85 -5.46 9.39 9.27
N MET A 86 -4.43 9.33 10.14
CA MET A 86 -4.64 8.99 11.56
C MET A 86 -5.57 9.98 12.25
N VAL A 87 -5.39 11.28 12.01
CA VAL A 87 -6.28 12.33 12.55
C VAL A 87 -7.68 12.16 12.00
N ARG A 88 -7.84 11.98 10.69
CA ARG A 88 -9.14 11.76 10.06
C ARG A 88 -9.86 10.53 10.61
N ASP A 89 -9.15 9.41 10.77
CA ASP A 89 -9.69 8.18 11.34
C ASP A 89 -10.16 8.38 12.80
N SER A 90 -9.39 9.13 13.59
CA SER A 90 -9.77 9.47 14.97
C SER A 90 -11.03 10.32 15.01
N VAL A 91 -11.11 11.35 14.16
CA VAL A 91 -12.30 12.20 14.02
C VAL A 91 -13.49 11.39 13.53
N PHE A 92 -13.31 10.54 12.53
CA PHE A 92 -14.37 9.66 12.01
C PHE A 92 -14.90 8.72 13.11
N LYS A 93 -14.03 8.11 13.90
CA LYS A 93 -14.42 7.26 15.05
C LYS A 93 -15.22 8.05 16.08
N ALA A 94 -14.84 9.29 16.37
CA ALA A 94 -15.58 10.16 17.30
C ALA A 94 -16.96 10.54 16.74
N LEU A 95 -17.01 10.98 15.48
CA LEU A 95 -18.25 11.36 14.80
C LEU A 95 -19.20 10.18 14.62
N SER A 96 -18.71 8.97 14.40
CA SER A 96 -19.55 7.77 14.26
C SER A 96 -20.37 7.46 15.53
N LYS A 97 -19.82 7.84 16.69
CA LYS A 97 -20.49 7.67 18.01
C LYS A 97 -21.38 8.86 18.38
N SER A 98 -21.35 9.96 17.63
CA SER A 98 -22.16 11.15 17.91
C SER A 98 -23.57 11.03 17.32
N ASN A 99 -24.52 11.78 17.88
CA ASN A 99 -25.89 11.87 17.40
C ASN A 99 -26.07 12.89 16.26
N MET A 100 -24.99 13.40 15.67
CA MET A 100 -25.06 14.31 14.55
C MET A 100 -25.68 13.63 13.31
N ASP A 101 -26.40 14.39 12.49
CA ASP A 101 -26.86 13.89 11.20
C ASP A 101 -25.71 13.63 10.23
N VAL A 102 -25.98 12.88 9.16
CA VAL A 102 -24.93 12.45 8.20
C VAL A 102 -24.26 13.65 7.51
N ASN A 103 -25.03 14.67 7.12
CA ASN A 103 -24.48 15.84 6.42
C ASN A 103 -23.56 16.65 7.33
N ALA A 104 -23.96 16.82 8.60
CA ALA A 104 -23.13 17.48 9.61
C ALA A 104 -21.84 16.69 9.89
N LYS A 105 -21.88 15.34 9.92
CA LYS A 105 -20.67 14.49 10.04
C LYS A 105 -19.75 14.66 8.85
N VAL A 106 -20.30 14.65 7.62
CA VAL A 106 -19.52 14.86 6.39
C VAL A 106 -18.87 16.26 6.40
N ALA A 107 -19.64 17.31 6.73
CA ALA A 107 -19.12 18.67 6.83
C ALA A 107 -18.03 18.83 7.92
N ALA A 108 -18.13 18.08 9.01
CA ALA A 108 -17.12 18.09 10.07
C ALA A 108 -15.81 17.45 9.63
N ILE A 109 -15.88 16.27 8.96
CA ILE A 109 -14.67 15.56 8.53
C ILE A 109 -13.99 16.20 7.32
N SER A 110 -14.74 16.91 6.45
CA SER A 110 -14.20 17.60 5.28
C SER A 110 -13.27 18.77 5.63
N LYS A 111 -13.30 19.25 6.88
CA LYS A 111 -12.37 20.27 7.39
C LYS A 111 -10.93 19.76 7.56
N TYR A 112 -10.74 18.44 7.61
CA TYR A 112 -9.44 17.82 7.80
C TYR A 112 -8.81 17.43 6.46
N LYS A 113 -7.57 17.84 6.25
CA LYS A 113 -6.82 17.48 5.04
C LYS A 113 -6.70 15.96 4.91
N THR A 114 -6.79 15.48 3.70
CA THR A 114 -6.56 14.08 3.35
C THR A 114 -5.07 13.85 3.12
N GLY A 115 -4.51 12.82 3.72
CA GLY A 115 -3.15 12.38 3.49
C GLY A 115 -3.07 11.25 2.47
N THR A 116 -1.93 10.59 2.45
CA THR A 116 -1.71 9.38 1.64
C THR A 116 -2.60 8.25 2.15
N GLN A 117 -3.57 7.84 1.33
CA GLN A 117 -4.57 6.82 1.68
C GLN A 117 -4.06 5.40 1.43
N SER A 118 -2.83 5.13 1.82
CA SER A 118 -2.20 3.80 1.80
C SER A 118 -1.65 3.51 3.18
N TYR A 119 -2.04 2.38 3.74
CA TYR A 119 -1.66 1.89 5.05
C TYR A 119 -0.89 0.59 4.86
N MET A 120 0.27 0.46 5.46
CA MET A 120 1.06 -0.75 5.38
C MET A 120 1.28 -1.35 6.75
N TYR A 121 1.16 -2.66 6.81
CA TYR A 121 1.39 -3.45 8.00
C TYR A 121 2.31 -4.60 7.66
N THR A 122 3.26 -4.88 8.54
CA THR A 122 4.03 -6.13 8.44
C THR A 122 3.81 -6.97 9.68
N GLN A 123 3.79 -8.29 9.52
CA GLN A 123 3.79 -9.25 10.62
C GLN A 123 4.50 -10.54 10.18
N GLY A 124 5.58 -10.88 10.87
CA GLY A 124 6.48 -11.95 10.41
C GLY A 124 6.99 -11.63 8.99
N ASP A 125 6.82 -12.57 8.07
CA ASP A 125 7.26 -12.44 6.66
C ASP A 125 6.22 -11.87 5.72
N ASN A 126 5.08 -11.42 6.24
CA ASN A 126 3.98 -10.93 5.42
C ASN A 126 3.85 -9.41 5.52
N LEU A 127 3.52 -8.80 4.40
CA LEU A 127 3.15 -7.40 4.26
C LEU A 127 1.69 -7.34 3.80
N CYS A 128 0.89 -6.54 4.48
CA CYS A 128 -0.46 -6.18 4.06
C CYS A 128 -0.48 -4.70 3.69
N GLU A 129 -0.85 -4.39 2.47
CA GLU A 129 -1.19 -3.03 2.07
C GLU A 129 -2.70 -2.88 1.99
N VAL A 130 -3.17 -1.77 2.53
CA VAL A 130 -4.55 -1.34 2.47
C VAL A 130 -4.57 0.04 1.84
N THR A 131 -5.24 0.18 0.71
CA THR A 131 -5.23 1.43 -0.03
C THR A 131 -6.59 1.74 -0.63
N LYS A 132 -6.82 2.98 -0.97
CA LYS A 132 -8.05 3.42 -1.63
C LYS A 132 -7.81 3.56 -3.13
N VAL A 133 -8.70 2.93 -3.92
CA VAL A 133 -8.73 3.07 -5.38
C VAL A 133 -10.13 3.55 -5.77
N GLY A 134 -10.23 4.79 -6.20
CA GLY A 134 -11.52 5.43 -6.43
C GLY A 134 -12.36 5.49 -5.15
N VAL A 135 -13.49 4.78 -5.15
CA VAL A 135 -14.40 4.66 -3.99
C VAL A 135 -14.14 3.40 -3.16
N ASP A 136 -13.36 2.46 -3.67
CA ASP A 136 -13.13 1.15 -3.06
C ASP A 136 -11.92 1.18 -2.13
N ASN A 137 -12.06 0.56 -0.95
CA ASN A 137 -10.92 0.21 -0.13
C ASN A 137 -10.45 -1.19 -0.53
N ILE A 138 -9.21 -1.31 -0.97
CA ILE A 138 -8.62 -2.56 -1.44
C ILE A 138 -7.49 -2.97 -0.51
N SER A 139 -7.38 -4.25 -0.23
CA SER A 139 -6.25 -4.80 0.50
C SER A 139 -5.65 -6.00 -0.22
N TYR A 140 -4.34 -6.13 -0.16
CA TYR A 140 -3.64 -7.33 -0.58
C TYR A 140 -2.54 -7.69 0.41
N ILE A 141 -2.18 -8.97 0.41
CA ILE A 141 -1.10 -9.51 1.24
C ILE A 141 -0.06 -10.10 0.30
N GLU A 142 1.20 -9.75 0.53
CA GLU A 142 2.34 -10.32 -0.16
C GLU A 142 3.42 -10.73 0.85
N LYS A 143 4.35 -11.56 0.43
CA LYS A 143 5.59 -11.75 1.17
C LYS A 143 6.36 -10.44 1.18
N ILE A 144 6.99 -10.13 2.32
CA ILE A 144 7.87 -8.96 2.39
C ILE A 144 8.90 -9.09 1.27
N PRO A 145 8.98 -8.12 0.35
CA PRO A 145 9.88 -8.21 -0.78
C PRO A 145 11.34 -8.12 -0.34
N ASP A 146 12.19 -8.86 -1.03
CA ASP A 146 13.63 -8.68 -0.94
C ASP A 146 14.06 -7.56 -1.90
N PHE A 147 14.74 -6.56 -1.38
CA PHE A 147 15.23 -5.42 -2.16
C PHE A 147 16.60 -5.67 -2.78
N ASN A 148 17.30 -6.74 -2.37
CA ASN A 148 18.67 -7.05 -2.84
C ASN A 148 19.59 -5.83 -2.78
N TRP A 149 19.65 -5.19 -1.60
CA TRP A 149 20.44 -3.99 -1.39
C TRP A 149 21.93 -4.22 -1.65
N ILE A 150 22.54 -3.29 -2.35
CA ILE A 150 23.99 -3.20 -2.54
C ILE A 150 24.49 -2.04 -1.69
N VAL A 151 25.21 -2.34 -0.60
CA VAL A 151 25.84 -1.33 0.25
C VAL A 151 27.02 -0.73 -0.49
N VAL A 152 27.06 0.60 -0.56
CA VAL A 152 28.14 1.34 -1.23
C VAL A 152 29.20 1.67 -0.19
N GLN A 153 30.42 1.13 -0.38
CA GLN A 153 31.53 1.37 0.53
C GLN A 153 31.96 2.84 0.49
N ASP A 154 32.49 3.32 1.60
CA ASP A 154 33.03 4.68 1.78
C ASP A 154 32.04 5.83 1.52
N SER A 155 30.74 5.50 1.40
CA SER A 155 29.68 6.49 1.25
C SER A 155 28.98 6.68 2.58
N VAL A 156 29.44 7.68 3.34
CA VAL A 156 28.92 8.01 4.67
C VAL A 156 28.36 9.42 4.67
N LYS A 157 27.24 9.61 5.39
CA LYS A 157 26.57 10.91 5.52
C LYS A 157 25.90 11.02 6.88
N ASN A 158 25.97 12.19 7.51
CA ASN A 158 25.15 12.45 8.70
C ASN A 158 23.75 12.89 8.29
N ILE A 159 22.73 12.21 8.83
CA ILE A 159 21.31 12.52 8.64
C ILE A 159 20.64 12.51 10.02
N ALA A 160 20.01 13.61 10.39
CA ALA A 160 19.34 13.79 11.67
C ALA A 160 20.20 13.42 12.90
N GLY A 161 21.53 13.63 12.81
CA GLY A 161 22.49 13.33 13.87
C GLY A 161 23.07 11.91 13.85
N TYR A 162 22.61 11.05 12.94
CA TYR A 162 23.09 9.67 12.80
C TYR A 162 24.07 9.55 11.64
N GLU A 163 25.14 8.80 11.84
CA GLU A 163 26.02 8.37 10.76
C GLU A 163 25.32 7.30 9.93
N CYS A 164 25.17 7.55 8.63
CA CYS A 164 24.42 6.69 7.73
C CYS A 164 25.30 6.21 6.60
N ASN A 165 25.20 4.93 6.28
CA ASN A 165 25.81 4.31 5.12
C ASN A 165 24.82 4.32 3.94
N MET A 166 25.34 4.39 2.72
CA MET A 166 24.56 4.37 1.49
C MET A 166 24.33 2.94 1.01
N ALA A 167 23.13 2.67 0.51
CA ALA A 167 22.81 1.45 -0.23
C ALA A 167 21.95 1.77 -1.46
N THR A 168 22.03 0.94 -2.47
CA THR A 168 21.23 1.07 -3.70
C THR A 168 20.51 -0.24 -4.00
N CYS A 169 19.36 -0.16 -4.66
CA CYS A 169 18.66 -1.32 -5.22
C CYS A 169 17.85 -0.94 -6.44
N SER A 170 17.52 -1.96 -7.25
CA SER A 170 16.49 -1.88 -8.28
C SER A 170 15.29 -2.69 -7.83
N PHE A 171 14.14 -2.05 -7.68
CA PHE A 171 12.95 -2.71 -7.21
C PHE A 171 11.72 -2.28 -8.03
N ARG A 172 11.03 -3.25 -8.61
CA ARG A 172 9.79 -3.04 -9.40
C ARG A 172 9.90 -1.87 -10.38
N GLY A 173 10.95 -1.90 -11.20
CA GLY A 173 11.18 -0.93 -12.27
C GLY A 173 11.67 0.45 -11.84
N ARG A 174 12.11 0.60 -10.58
CA ARG A 174 12.76 1.82 -10.09
C ARG A 174 14.08 1.53 -9.41
N ASP A 175 15.04 2.44 -9.59
CA ASP A 175 16.29 2.44 -8.87
C ASP A 175 16.17 3.36 -7.67
N TYR A 176 16.57 2.85 -6.50
CA TYR A 176 16.52 3.59 -5.23
C TYR A 176 17.91 3.78 -4.65
N ILE A 177 18.07 4.90 -3.95
CA ILE A 177 19.22 5.20 -3.10
C ILE A 177 18.67 5.34 -1.68
N ALA A 178 19.20 4.54 -0.75
CA ALA A 178 18.87 4.57 0.66
C ALA A 178 20.07 4.96 1.51
N TRP A 179 19.79 5.60 2.65
CA TRP A 179 20.73 5.89 3.71
C TRP A 179 20.20 5.28 4.99
N PHE A 180 20.98 4.41 5.61
CA PHE A 180 20.59 3.69 6.82
C PHE A 180 21.61 3.90 7.94
N ALA A 181 21.12 3.92 9.17
CA ALA A 181 21.95 4.12 10.38
C ALA A 181 22.18 2.78 11.09
N PRO A 182 23.41 2.23 11.06
CA PRO A 182 23.75 1.02 11.80
C PRO A 182 23.58 1.17 13.32
N ASP A 183 23.76 2.38 13.86
CA ASP A 183 23.60 2.69 15.29
C ASP A 183 22.15 2.55 15.77
N VAL A 184 21.18 2.48 14.86
CA VAL A 184 19.77 2.15 15.15
C VAL A 184 19.49 0.75 14.59
N PRO A 185 19.78 -0.33 15.34
CA PRO A 185 19.83 -1.69 14.80
C PRO A 185 18.44 -2.32 14.62
N VAL A 186 17.59 -1.67 13.86
CA VAL A 186 16.25 -2.15 13.49
C VAL A 186 16.15 -2.30 11.99
N ASN A 187 15.73 -3.48 11.52
CA ASN A 187 15.51 -3.77 10.10
C ASN A 187 14.16 -3.20 9.65
N ALA A 188 14.08 -1.88 9.51
CA ALA A 188 12.87 -1.19 9.13
C ALA A 188 13.18 0.10 8.37
N GLY A 189 12.16 0.63 7.69
CA GLY A 189 12.20 1.89 6.97
C GLY A 189 10.81 2.33 6.52
N PRO A 190 10.69 3.48 5.85
CA PRO A 190 9.43 3.98 5.35
C PRO A 190 8.88 3.09 4.23
N TRP A 191 7.59 3.15 3.98
CA TRP A 191 6.89 2.36 2.98
C TRP A 191 7.16 0.85 3.14
N LYS A 192 7.66 0.15 2.13
CA LYS A 192 8.03 -1.27 2.16
C LYS A 192 9.51 -1.51 2.44
N PHE A 193 10.32 -0.43 2.49
CA PHE A 193 11.77 -0.56 2.55
C PHE A 193 12.25 -1.17 3.86
N ARG A 194 13.08 -2.20 3.73
CA ARG A 194 13.76 -2.91 4.82
C ARG A 194 14.88 -3.78 4.25
N GLY A 195 15.57 -4.54 5.08
CA GLY A 195 16.61 -5.48 4.65
C GLY A 195 18.03 -4.92 4.79
N LEU A 196 18.18 -3.70 5.32
CA LEU A 196 19.48 -3.14 5.67
C LEU A 196 19.80 -3.34 7.15
N PRO A 197 21.09 -3.43 7.55
CA PRO A 197 21.51 -3.62 8.94
C PRO A 197 21.41 -2.31 9.73
N GLY A 198 20.22 -1.76 9.86
CA GLY A 198 19.90 -0.51 10.54
C GLY A 198 18.65 0.17 10.00
N LEU A 199 18.16 1.17 10.74
CA LEU A 199 17.00 1.95 10.34
C LEU A 199 17.31 2.74 9.07
N ILE A 200 16.42 2.67 8.08
CA ILE A 200 16.54 3.46 6.86
C ILE A 200 16.01 4.88 7.15
N LEU A 201 16.90 5.86 7.16
CA LEU A 201 16.55 7.24 7.48
C LEU A 201 16.12 8.03 6.25
N LYS A 202 16.66 7.71 5.09
CA LYS A 202 16.31 8.38 3.85
C LYS A 202 16.29 7.39 2.68
N VAL A 203 15.29 7.51 1.83
CA VAL A 203 15.22 6.82 0.55
C VAL A 203 14.71 7.79 -0.50
N ALA A 204 15.27 7.71 -1.70
CA ALA A 204 14.72 8.39 -2.87
C ALA A 204 14.92 7.52 -4.11
N ASP A 205 14.01 7.60 -5.06
CA ASP A 205 14.28 7.06 -6.38
C ASP A 205 15.24 7.97 -7.17
N ARG A 206 15.99 7.40 -8.11
CA ARG A 206 16.99 8.17 -8.88
C ARG A 206 16.39 9.30 -9.70
N GLN A 207 15.11 9.22 -10.05
CA GLN A 207 14.40 10.24 -10.83
C GLN A 207 13.91 11.40 -9.95
N GLY A 208 13.94 11.24 -8.61
CA GLY A 208 13.46 12.23 -7.65
C GLY A 208 11.94 12.40 -7.66
N HIS A 209 11.20 11.38 -8.15
CA HIS A 209 9.74 11.39 -8.14
C HIS A 209 9.19 11.02 -6.76
N TYR A 210 9.93 10.21 -6.01
CA TYR A 210 9.57 9.76 -4.66
C TYR A 210 10.74 9.95 -3.71
N SER A 211 10.47 10.49 -2.54
CA SER A 211 11.48 10.56 -1.48
C SER A 211 10.86 10.50 -0.09
N TRP A 212 11.57 9.87 0.80
CA TRP A 212 11.28 9.79 2.23
C TRP A 212 12.52 10.22 2.99
N GLU A 213 12.33 11.06 4.00
CA GLU A 213 13.41 11.51 4.86
C GLU A 213 12.92 11.55 6.31
N LEU A 214 13.68 10.96 7.21
CA LEU A 214 13.38 10.95 8.64
C LEU A 214 13.29 12.39 9.14
N ASP A 215 12.20 12.71 9.83
CA ASP A 215 11.95 13.99 10.49
C ASP A 215 12.12 13.87 12.00
N GLY A 216 11.76 12.71 12.56
CA GLY A 216 11.90 12.45 14.00
C GLY A 216 11.87 10.97 14.33
N ILE A 217 12.53 10.64 15.46
CA ILE A 217 12.58 9.31 16.04
C ILE A 217 12.41 9.42 17.54
N GLN A 218 11.58 8.56 18.14
CA GLN A 218 11.38 8.51 19.57
C GLN A 218 11.02 7.12 20.06
N GLU A 219 11.43 6.79 21.27
CA GLU A 219 10.91 5.61 21.96
C GLU A 219 9.44 5.81 22.29
N CYS A 220 8.66 4.73 22.21
CA CYS A 220 7.25 4.79 22.50
C CYS A 220 6.73 3.48 23.10
N ARG A 221 5.47 3.51 23.58
CA ARG A 221 4.71 2.33 23.97
C ARG A 221 3.30 2.49 23.40
N LYS A 222 3.18 2.29 22.07
CA LYS A 222 1.91 2.45 21.37
C LYS A 222 1.46 1.11 20.78
N PRO A 223 0.15 0.78 20.84
CA PRO A 223 -0.32 -0.41 20.17
C PRO A 223 -0.19 -0.27 18.64
N ILE A 224 0.25 -1.35 17.99
CA ILE A 224 0.14 -1.52 16.55
C ILE A 224 -1.15 -2.31 16.32
N GLU A 225 -2.15 -1.65 15.75
CA GLU A 225 -3.48 -2.22 15.55
C GLU A 225 -3.80 -2.34 14.07
N PHE A 226 -4.23 -3.54 13.65
CA PHE A 226 -4.84 -3.73 12.34
C PHE A 226 -6.36 -3.54 12.45
N THR A 227 -6.87 -2.52 11.80
CA THR A 227 -8.30 -2.23 11.79
C THR A 227 -8.95 -2.89 10.57
N ASN A 228 -9.87 -3.82 10.80
CA ASN A 228 -10.67 -4.40 9.73
C ASN A 228 -11.74 -3.39 9.28
N LYS A 229 -11.36 -2.47 8.40
CA LYS A 229 -12.34 -1.76 7.57
C LYS A 229 -12.85 -2.78 6.53
N LYS A 230 -14.04 -2.59 5.98
CA LYS A 230 -14.53 -3.41 4.85
C LYS A 230 -13.63 -3.18 3.63
N TYR A 231 -12.67 -4.07 3.43
CA TYR A 231 -11.76 -4.03 2.28
C TYR A 231 -12.15 -5.12 1.28
N VAL A 232 -12.01 -4.81 0.00
CA VAL A 232 -12.00 -5.81 -1.06
C VAL A 232 -10.62 -6.47 -1.06
N LYS A 233 -10.56 -7.73 -0.61
CA LYS A 233 -9.31 -8.50 -0.60
C LYS A 233 -8.96 -8.94 -2.01
N THR A 234 -7.70 -8.79 -2.40
CA THR A 234 -7.22 -9.17 -3.74
C THR A 234 -5.78 -9.69 -3.69
N SER A 235 -5.23 -10.15 -4.81
CA SER A 235 -3.79 -10.38 -4.97
C SER A 235 -3.10 -9.10 -5.45
N PHE A 236 -1.78 -9.03 -5.27
CA PHE A 236 -0.97 -7.90 -5.73
C PHE A 236 -1.16 -7.65 -7.24
N GLU A 237 -1.12 -8.69 -8.07
CA GLU A 237 -1.26 -8.59 -9.52
C GLU A 237 -2.64 -8.04 -9.92
N LYS A 238 -3.70 -8.50 -9.25
CA LYS A 238 -5.06 -7.99 -9.49
C LYS A 238 -5.20 -6.55 -9.00
N PHE A 239 -4.57 -6.22 -7.87
CA PHE A 239 -4.53 -4.85 -7.37
C PHE A 239 -3.91 -3.91 -8.41
N ILE A 240 -2.75 -4.24 -8.96
CA ILE A 240 -2.09 -3.39 -9.97
C ILE A 240 -2.95 -3.22 -11.23
N LYS A 241 -3.57 -4.31 -11.73
CA LYS A 241 -4.50 -4.22 -12.88
C LYS A 241 -5.68 -3.29 -12.57
N THR A 242 -6.24 -3.38 -11.37
CA THR A 242 -7.35 -2.55 -10.92
C THR A 242 -6.92 -1.09 -10.80
N TYR A 243 -5.74 -0.85 -10.22
CA TYR A 243 -5.18 0.47 -10.04
C TYR A 243 -4.85 1.15 -11.39
N ASN A 244 -4.22 0.43 -12.32
CA ASN A 244 -3.94 0.93 -13.67
C ASN A 244 -5.23 1.29 -14.41
N ARG A 245 -6.24 0.41 -14.35
CA ARG A 245 -7.56 0.71 -14.94
C ARG A 245 -8.19 1.98 -14.35
N TYR A 246 -8.10 2.16 -13.03
CA TYR A 246 -8.57 3.38 -12.37
C TYR A 246 -7.80 4.61 -12.85
N ILE A 247 -6.49 4.54 -12.98
CA ILE A 247 -5.67 5.66 -13.45
C ILE A 247 -5.97 6.01 -14.91
N GLU A 248 -6.22 4.99 -15.76
CA GLU A 248 -6.55 5.19 -17.18
C GLU A 248 -7.92 5.84 -17.38
N ASP A 249 -8.93 5.41 -16.62
CA ASP A 249 -10.31 5.90 -16.72
C ASP A 249 -10.97 5.97 -15.34
N PRO A 250 -10.66 7.00 -14.52
CA PRO A 250 -11.22 7.14 -13.16
C PRO A 250 -12.75 7.23 -13.14
N GLY A 251 -13.34 7.95 -14.10
CA GLY A 251 -14.78 8.13 -14.19
C GLY A 251 -15.51 6.82 -14.52
N GLY A 252 -15.03 6.09 -15.51
CA GLY A 252 -15.57 4.79 -15.89
C GLY A 252 -15.40 3.75 -14.78
N TYR A 253 -14.27 3.77 -14.08
CA TYR A 253 -14.04 2.88 -12.94
C TYR A 253 -15.06 3.12 -11.82
N ILE A 254 -15.24 4.38 -11.39
CA ILE A 254 -16.17 4.75 -10.30
C ILE A 254 -17.61 4.39 -10.68
N THR A 255 -18.01 4.63 -11.94
CA THR A 255 -19.34 4.27 -12.43
C THR A 255 -19.55 2.75 -12.43
N ALA A 256 -18.56 1.98 -12.87
CA ALA A 256 -18.63 0.52 -12.91
C ALA A 256 -18.63 -0.13 -11.52
N SER A 257 -18.02 0.52 -10.53
CA SER A 257 -17.99 0.06 -9.12
C SER A 257 -19.33 0.27 -8.39
N GLY A 258 -20.37 0.77 -9.05
CA GLY A 258 -21.67 1.07 -8.45
C GLY A 258 -21.66 2.31 -7.55
N GLY A 259 -20.59 3.11 -7.62
CA GLY A 259 -20.54 4.47 -7.12
C GLY A 259 -21.48 5.36 -7.92
N ALA A 260 -21.73 6.57 -7.43
CA ALA A 260 -22.58 7.54 -8.11
C ALA A 260 -22.14 7.73 -9.56
N THR A 261 -23.10 7.89 -10.48
CA THR A 261 -22.79 8.26 -11.87
C THR A 261 -22.03 9.58 -11.87
N VAL A 262 -20.76 9.54 -12.27
CA VAL A 262 -19.94 10.76 -12.34
C VAL A 262 -20.23 11.44 -13.65
N LYS A 263 -20.92 12.58 -13.58
CA LYS A 263 -21.10 13.46 -14.73
C LYS A 263 -20.07 14.57 -14.65
N VAL A 264 -19.22 14.66 -15.66
CA VAL A 264 -18.28 15.75 -15.79
C VAL A 264 -18.86 16.78 -16.73
N ILE A 265 -19.10 17.97 -16.22
CA ILE A 265 -19.70 19.08 -16.97
C ILE A 265 -18.60 20.09 -17.27
N ASP A 266 -18.47 20.47 -18.53
CA ASP A 266 -17.65 21.60 -18.96
C ASP A 266 -18.22 22.89 -18.37
N ALA A 267 -17.46 23.54 -17.49
CA ALA A 267 -17.93 24.74 -16.78
C ALA A 267 -18.19 25.95 -17.72
N SER A 268 -17.59 25.97 -18.92
CA SER A 268 -17.76 27.05 -19.89
C SER A 268 -18.99 26.87 -20.79
N THR A 269 -19.34 25.60 -21.08
CA THR A 269 -20.43 25.27 -22.01
C THR A 269 -21.64 24.67 -21.35
N GLY A 270 -21.52 24.21 -20.08
CA GLY A 270 -22.56 23.48 -19.35
C GLY A 270 -22.85 22.08 -19.92
N ARG A 271 -22.05 21.60 -20.88
CA ARG A 271 -22.23 20.31 -21.56
C ARG A 271 -21.56 19.18 -20.78
N GLU A 272 -22.19 18.03 -20.73
CA GLU A 272 -21.62 16.80 -20.22
C GLU A 272 -20.50 16.32 -21.17
N LEU A 273 -19.31 16.05 -20.63
CA LEU A 273 -18.15 15.56 -21.36
C LEU A 273 -18.20 14.03 -21.50
N THR A 274 -17.87 13.56 -22.68
CA THR A 274 -17.72 12.13 -22.92
C THR A 274 -16.46 11.57 -22.25
N PRO A 275 -16.40 10.25 -21.95
CA PRO A 275 -15.20 9.61 -21.38
C PRO A 275 -13.92 9.85 -22.22
N ALA A 276 -14.06 9.96 -23.55
CA ALA A 276 -12.95 10.25 -24.45
C ALA A 276 -12.44 11.69 -24.31
N GLU A 277 -13.34 12.65 -24.10
CA GLU A 277 -12.99 14.07 -23.84
C GLU A 277 -12.39 14.22 -22.45
N ILE A 278 -12.93 13.53 -21.44
CA ILE A 278 -12.37 13.50 -20.07
C ILE A 278 -10.93 12.98 -20.10
N ARG A 279 -10.67 11.90 -20.84
CA ARG A 279 -9.31 11.35 -21.02
C ARG A 279 -8.34 12.31 -21.74
N LYS A 280 -8.84 13.15 -22.65
CA LYS A 280 -8.03 14.14 -23.39
C LYS A 280 -7.81 15.43 -22.61
N SER A 281 -8.69 15.76 -21.71
CA SER A 281 -8.64 16.99 -20.93
C SER A 281 -7.87 16.78 -19.61
N LYS A 282 -7.12 17.80 -19.18
CA LYS A 282 -6.49 17.85 -17.86
C LYS A 282 -7.54 18.14 -16.75
N ILE A 283 -8.68 17.44 -16.79
CA ILE A 283 -9.77 17.71 -15.84
C ILE A 283 -9.46 16.99 -14.53
N THR A 284 -9.45 17.75 -13.45
CA THR A 284 -9.48 17.22 -12.09
C THR A 284 -10.93 16.98 -11.71
N VAL A 285 -11.31 15.71 -11.54
CA VAL A 285 -12.65 15.36 -11.06
C VAL A 285 -12.59 15.27 -9.54
N ASN A 286 -13.28 16.17 -8.87
CA ASN A 286 -13.47 16.11 -7.42
C ASN A 286 -14.65 15.20 -7.11
N VAL A 287 -14.38 14.00 -6.64
CA VAL A 287 -15.41 13.08 -6.12
C VAL A 287 -15.19 12.96 -4.61
N ASN A 288 -16.06 13.57 -3.82
CA ASN A 288 -16.04 13.51 -2.35
C ASN A 288 -14.63 13.69 -1.76
N ASP A 289 -13.97 14.81 -1.97
CA ASP A 289 -12.64 15.20 -1.49
C ASP A 289 -11.42 14.44 -2.11
N ALA A 290 -11.63 13.53 -3.03
CA ALA A 290 -10.54 12.95 -3.80
C ALA A 290 -10.40 13.69 -5.13
N SER A 291 -9.34 14.46 -5.30
CA SER A 291 -8.98 15.03 -6.61
C SER A 291 -8.39 13.93 -7.49
N VAL A 292 -9.10 13.55 -8.54
CA VAL A 292 -8.61 12.59 -9.54
C VAL A 292 -8.17 13.38 -10.76
N SER A 293 -6.88 13.41 -11.02
CA SER A 293 -6.33 13.98 -12.26
C SER A 293 -6.14 12.87 -13.31
N SER A 294 -6.42 13.17 -14.57
CA SER A 294 -6.11 12.26 -15.67
C SER A 294 -4.61 12.01 -15.78
N SER A 295 -4.26 10.78 -16.07
CA SER A 295 -2.99 10.12 -15.79
C SER A 295 -1.83 10.36 -16.76
N ARG A 296 -1.82 11.40 -17.59
CA ARG A 296 -0.74 11.54 -18.61
C ARG A 296 0.67 11.64 -18.06
N GLY A 297 0.84 12.04 -16.82
CA GLY A 297 2.13 12.18 -16.15
C GLY A 297 2.29 11.32 -14.91
N TYR A 298 1.33 10.43 -14.62
CA TYR A 298 1.44 9.57 -13.45
C TYR A 298 2.52 8.51 -13.65
N ASP A 299 3.48 8.47 -12.74
CA ASP A 299 4.55 7.49 -12.72
C ASP A 299 4.44 6.65 -11.44
N PRO A 300 3.86 5.43 -11.50
CA PRO A 300 3.57 4.63 -10.32
C PRO A 300 4.82 4.29 -9.53
N ILE A 301 4.68 4.21 -8.19
CA ILE A 301 5.77 3.83 -7.30
C ILE A 301 6.27 2.40 -7.58
N GLU A 302 5.37 1.52 -7.98
CA GLU A 302 5.67 0.15 -8.41
C GLU A 302 5.30 0.00 -9.89
N LYS A 303 6.29 -0.27 -10.72
CA LYS A 303 6.11 -0.55 -12.14
C LYS A 303 6.12 -2.06 -12.32
N ILE A 304 5.03 -2.61 -12.84
CA ILE A 304 5.05 -4.00 -13.30
C ILE A 304 5.70 -3.99 -14.68
N ILE A 305 6.85 -4.66 -14.76
CA ILE A 305 7.46 -5.00 -16.03
C ILE A 305 6.75 -6.28 -16.47
N GLU A 306 5.94 -6.21 -17.53
CA GLU A 306 5.33 -7.38 -18.17
C GLU A 306 6.39 -8.25 -18.83
#